data_bfd7af203cc400f990ebb99c87b7e322
#
_entry.id   bfd7af203cc400f990ebb99c87b7e322
#
_cell.length_a   1.000
_cell.length_b   1.000
_cell.length_c   1.000
_cell.angle_alpha   90.00
_cell.angle_beta   90.00
_cell.angle_gamma   90.00
#
_symmetry.space_group_name_H-M   'P 1'
#
loop_
_entity.id
_entity.type
_entity.pdbx_description
1 polymer ?
#
loop_
_entity_poly.entity_id
_entity_poly.type
_entity_poly.pdbx_seq_one_letter_code
_entity_poly.pdbx_strand_id
1 'polypeptide(L)'
;MYGKFQDHLKAELASIKEAGLYKNERNIASAQSAEIVLQDGSKALNFCANNYLGLADSPRLIEAAKKAMDERGFGMSSVRFICGTQDLHKELEAAISDFFHTEDTILYASCFDANGGVFEPLLTAEDAIISDSLNHASIIDGVRLCKAVRYRYANADMEDLERCLKEAQAQRFRIICTDGVFSMDGNVAPMDKICALAEKYDALVMVDESHSAGVVGKTGRGVAEQFDCYGRIDIFTGTLGKAFGGTVGGFTTGRKEIIDMLRQRSRPYLFSNSLPPMIVAAGIEMFKMLSESNELHDRQQENVEYFREKMLAAGFDIKPTQSAICAVMLYDAKLSQEFAAEMAKENIFVTGFYYPVVPKGQARIRVQLSAAHKREHLDKAIAAFIKVGKKLGVIK
;
A
#
# COMPACT_ATOMS: atom_id res chain seq x y z
N MET A 1 7.55 -35.96 18.82
CA MET A 1 8.34 -34.82 18.26
C MET A 1 7.62 -33.50 18.39
N TYR A 2 6.30 -33.41 18.13
CA TYR A 2 5.55 -32.14 18.23
C TYR A 2 5.43 -31.60 19.68
N GLY A 3 5.39 -32.47 20.71
CA GLY A 3 5.18 -32.06 22.11
C GLY A 3 6.10 -30.95 22.59
N LYS A 4 7.43 -31.12 22.52
CA LYS A 4 8.40 -30.08 22.92
C LYS A 4 8.26 -28.79 22.10
N PHE A 5 8.00 -28.90 20.79
CA PHE A 5 7.76 -27.76 19.92
C PHE A 5 6.42 -27.09 20.25
N GLN A 6 5.38 -27.86 20.57
CA GLN A 6 4.11 -27.34 21.05
C GLN A 6 4.26 -26.52 22.32
N ASP A 7 5.05 -27.01 23.29
CA ASP A 7 5.29 -26.32 24.56
C ASP A 7 6.03 -24.99 24.32
N HIS A 8 7.01 -24.99 23.43
CA HIS A 8 7.69 -23.77 23.00
C HIS A 8 6.72 -22.77 22.39
N LEU A 9 5.90 -23.21 21.42
CA LEU A 9 4.90 -22.31 20.77
C LEU A 9 3.87 -21.76 21.77
N LYS A 10 3.43 -22.58 22.75
CA LYS A 10 2.52 -22.11 23.81
C LYS A 10 3.15 -21.02 24.67
N ALA A 11 4.43 -21.20 25.04
CA ALA A 11 5.16 -20.19 25.80
C ALA A 11 5.33 -18.87 25.03
N GLU A 12 5.73 -18.94 23.75
CA GLU A 12 5.82 -17.77 22.89
C GLU A 12 4.47 -17.04 22.72
N LEU A 13 3.37 -17.79 22.46
CA LEU A 13 2.03 -17.21 22.36
C LEU A 13 1.56 -16.58 23.67
N ALA A 14 1.89 -17.19 24.82
CA ALA A 14 1.59 -16.60 26.12
C ALA A 14 2.34 -15.28 26.33
N SER A 15 3.65 -15.24 26.01
CA SER A 15 4.46 -14.03 26.06
C SER A 15 3.91 -12.90 25.18
N ILE A 16 3.48 -13.23 23.94
CA ILE A 16 2.84 -12.27 23.02
C ILE A 16 1.54 -11.72 23.64
N LYS A 17 0.72 -12.56 24.29
CA LYS A 17 -0.51 -12.12 24.96
C LYS A 17 -0.21 -11.25 26.18
N GLU A 18 0.73 -11.65 27.02
CA GLU A 18 1.16 -10.89 28.20
C GLU A 18 1.71 -9.51 27.83
N ALA A 19 2.49 -9.45 26.75
CA ALA A 19 3.00 -8.19 26.20
C ALA A 19 1.89 -7.33 25.53
N GLY A 20 0.63 -7.80 25.43
CA GLY A 20 -0.46 -7.09 24.75
C GLY A 20 -0.29 -7.02 23.21
N LEU A 21 0.54 -7.88 22.63
CA LEU A 21 0.87 -7.86 21.19
C LEU A 21 0.04 -8.87 20.38
N TYR A 22 -0.85 -9.62 21.04
CA TYR A 22 -1.66 -10.62 20.36
C TYR A 22 -2.71 -9.98 19.46
N LYS A 23 -2.71 -10.39 18.18
CA LYS A 23 -3.62 -9.85 17.16
C LYS A 23 -4.90 -10.68 17.14
N ASN A 24 -6.04 -10.01 17.36
CA ASN A 24 -7.36 -10.60 17.21
C ASN A 24 -8.00 -10.11 15.91
N GLU A 25 -8.55 -11.02 15.13
CA GLU A 25 -9.31 -10.71 13.92
C GLU A 25 -10.76 -10.38 14.31
N ARG A 26 -11.27 -9.25 13.79
CA ARG A 26 -12.66 -8.84 13.94
C ARG A 26 -13.41 -9.19 12.65
N ASN A 27 -14.43 -10.04 12.76
CA ASN A 27 -15.17 -10.55 11.61
C ASN A 27 -16.18 -9.52 11.11
N ILE A 28 -16.07 -9.18 9.82
CA ILE A 28 -17.02 -8.34 9.10
C ILE A 28 -18.02 -9.25 8.39
N ALA A 29 -19.32 -9.00 8.58
CA ALA A 29 -20.43 -9.78 8.01
C ALA A 29 -21.15 -9.05 6.86
N SER A 30 -20.58 -7.97 6.35
CA SER A 30 -21.08 -7.21 5.20
C SER A 30 -20.04 -7.09 4.10
N ALA A 31 -20.38 -6.43 2.99
CA ALA A 31 -19.38 -5.94 2.03
C ALA A 31 -18.40 -4.98 2.73
N GLN A 32 -17.19 -4.86 2.17
CA GLN A 32 -16.18 -3.90 2.63
C GLN A 32 -16.53 -2.50 2.09
N SER A 33 -16.96 -1.62 2.98
CA SER A 33 -17.41 -0.27 2.63
C SER A 33 -17.09 0.73 3.76
N ALA A 34 -17.54 1.99 3.62
CA ALA A 34 -17.46 3.00 4.69
C ALA A 34 -18.30 2.62 5.92
N GLU A 35 -19.45 1.97 5.70
CA GLU A 35 -20.28 1.36 6.73
C GLU A 35 -20.16 -0.15 6.65
N ILE A 36 -19.88 -0.81 7.77
CA ILE A 36 -19.76 -2.27 7.88
C ILE A 36 -20.68 -2.82 8.98
N VAL A 37 -21.06 -4.08 8.81
CA VAL A 37 -21.73 -4.87 9.86
C VAL A 37 -20.75 -5.90 10.38
N LEU A 38 -20.58 -5.97 11.70
CA LEU A 38 -19.75 -6.97 12.35
C LEU A 38 -20.53 -8.28 12.60
N GLN A 39 -19.85 -9.35 12.94
CA GLN A 39 -20.46 -10.66 13.13
C GLN A 39 -21.54 -10.68 14.22
N ASP A 40 -21.44 -9.82 15.23
CA ASP A 40 -22.45 -9.65 16.29
C ASP A 40 -23.67 -8.81 15.88
N GLY A 41 -23.74 -8.37 14.62
CA GLY A 41 -24.80 -7.54 14.06
C GLY A 41 -24.62 -6.03 14.31
N SER A 42 -23.62 -5.61 15.05
CA SER A 42 -23.34 -4.19 15.27
C SER A 42 -22.86 -3.52 13.98
N LYS A 43 -23.25 -2.25 13.79
CA LYS A 43 -22.79 -1.41 12.66
C LYS A 43 -21.65 -0.53 13.09
N ALA A 44 -20.65 -0.36 12.23
CA ALA A 44 -19.54 0.53 12.50
C ALA A 44 -19.13 1.31 11.24
N LEU A 45 -18.57 2.50 11.42
CA LEU A 45 -17.89 3.27 10.38
C LEU A 45 -16.43 2.80 10.27
N ASN A 46 -16.03 2.42 9.08
CA ASN A 46 -14.73 1.80 8.83
C ASN A 46 -13.68 2.84 8.39
N PHE A 47 -12.74 3.12 9.26
CA PHE A 47 -11.58 3.98 8.99
C PHE A 47 -10.25 3.21 8.99
N CYS A 48 -10.31 1.87 8.82
CA CYS A 48 -9.13 0.99 8.75
C CYS A 48 -8.79 0.52 7.35
N ALA A 49 -9.82 0.35 6.47
CA ALA A 49 -9.62 -0.24 5.16
C ALA A 49 -8.84 0.69 4.24
N ASN A 50 -7.92 0.12 3.46
CA ASN A 50 -7.20 0.86 2.41
C ASN A 50 -8.06 1.08 1.15
N ASN A 51 -9.38 1.18 1.30
CA ASN A 51 -10.35 1.36 0.23
C ASN A 51 -10.48 2.86 -0.16
N TYR A 52 -9.36 3.47 -0.55
CA TYR A 52 -9.24 4.92 -0.71
C TYR A 52 -10.25 5.55 -1.65
N LEU A 53 -10.56 4.88 -2.77
CA LEU A 53 -11.53 5.35 -3.75
C LEU A 53 -12.94 4.76 -3.54
N GLY A 54 -13.13 3.92 -2.51
CA GLY A 54 -14.44 3.34 -2.20
C GLY A 54 -14.92 2.31 -3.21
N LEU A 55 -14.02 1.64 -3.92
CA LEU A 55 -14.36 0.76 -5.04
C LEU A 55 -14.57 -0.71 -4.66
N ALA A 56 -14.30 -1.12 -3.41
CA ALA A 56 -14.35 -2.52 -3.02
C ALA A 56 -15.74 -3.18 -3.15
N ASP A 57 -16.82 -2.40 -3.10
CA ASP A 57 -18.21 -2.85 -3.31
C ASP A 57 -18.88 -2.16 -4.52
N SER A 58 -18.09 -1.64 -5.46
CA SER A 58 -18.57 -0.96 -6.65
C SER A 58 -19.43 -1.89 -7.53
N PRO A 59 -20.69 -1.51 -7.83
CA PRO A 59 -21.56 -2.30 -8.72
C PRO A 59 -20.95 -2.53 -10.10
N ARG A 60 -20.24 -1.53 -10.67
CA ARG A 60 -19.57 -1.66 -11.98
C ARG A 60 -18.49 -2.75 -11.95
N LEU A 61 -17.66 -2.79 -10.90
CA LEU A 61 -16.62 -3.81 -10.77
C LEU A 61 -17.19 -5.20 -10.53
N ILE A 62 -18.25 -5.29 -9.71
CA ILE A 62 -18.96 -6.55 -9.43
C ILE A 62 -19.56 -7.12 -10.72
N GLU A 63 -20.19 -6.28 -11.53
CA GLU A 63 -20.79 -6.71 -12.81
C GLU A 63 -19.73 -7.15 -13.83
N ALA A 64 -18.63 -6.41 -13.97
CA ALA A 64 -17.50 -6.81 -14.80
C ALA A 64 -16.92 -8.17 -14.38
N ALA A 65 -16.78 -8.38 -13.06
CA ALA A 65 -16.30 -9.64 -12.51
C ALA A 65 -17.25 -10.82 -12.82
N LYS A 66 -18.58 -10.65 -12.63
CA LYS A 66 -19.60 -11.66 -12.95
C LYS A 66 -19.58 -12.03 -14.41
N LYS A 67 -19.57 -11.04 -15.30
CA LYS A 67 -19.49 -11.24 -16.74
C LYS A 67 -18.26 -12.05 -17.14
N ALA A 68 -17.11 -11.72 -16.57
CA ALA A 68 -15.88 -12.45 -16.83
C ALA A 68 -15.94 -13.92 -16.33
N MET A 69 -16.60 -14.19 -15.20
CA MET A 69 -16.80 -15.56 -14.75
C MET A 69 -17.68 -16.37 -15.71
N ASP A 70 -18.73 -15.77 -16.26
CA ASP A 70 -19.63 -16.41 -17.22
C ASP A 70 -18.92 -16.70 -18.56
N GLU A 71 -18.06 -15.79 -19.03
CA GLU A 71 -17.41 -15.88 -20.35
C GLU A 71 -16.07 -16.63 -20.33
N ARG A 72 -15.30 -16.55 -19.22
CA ARG A 72 -13.91 -17.00 -19.14
C ARG A 72 -13.66 -18.04 -18.04
N GLY A 73 -14.66 -18.34 -17.21
CA GLY A 73 -14.56 -19.29 -16.11
C GLY A 73 -14.00 -18.71 -14.83
N PHE A 74 -13.87 -19.57 -13.81
CA PHE A 74 -13.52 -19.17 -12.44
C PHE A 74 -12.01 -18.99 -12.22
N GLY A 75 -11.17 -19.83 -12.83
CA GLY A 75 -9.74 -19.85 -12.52
C GLY A 75 -8.87 -20.25 -13.69
N MET A 76 -7.56 -19.97 -13.56
CA MET A 76 -6.61 -20.20 -14.63
C MET A 76 -5.92 -21.57 -14.59
N SER A 77 -5.84 -22.17 -13.41
CA SER A 77 -5.18 -23.49 -13.17
C SER A 77 -3.76 -23.59 -13.73
N SER A 78 -3.09 -22.46 -13.94
CA SER A 78 -1.75 -22.40 -14.55
C SER A 78 -1.04 -21.08 -14.24
N VAL A 79 0.27 -21.11 -14.36
CA VAL A 79 1.13 -19.92 -14.43
C VAL A 79 1.09 -19.30 -15.82
N ARG A 80 1.49 -18.03 -15.94
CA ARG A 80 1.33 -17.22 -17.14
C ARG A 80 1.97 -17.81 -18.41
N PHE A 81 3.20 -18.30 -18.33
CA PHE A 81 3.95 -18.73 -19.52
C PHE A 81 3.57 -20.12 -20.04
N ILE A 82 2.91 -20.97 -19.25
CA ILE A 82 2.48 -22.31 -19.69
C ILE A 82 1.16 -22.19 -20.46
N CYS A 83 0.03 -21.96 -19.77
CA CYS A 83 -1.28 -21.78 -20.38
C CYS A 83 -2.20 -20.84 -19.56
N GLY A 84 -1.65 -20.07 -18.64
CA GLY A 84 -2.38 -19.18 -17.73
C GLY A 84 -2.47 -17.73 -18.22
N THR A 85 -2.36 -17.46 -19.52
CA THR A 85 -2.52 -16.12 -20.09
C THR A 85 -3.74 -16.06 -20.99
N GLN A 86 -4.71 -15.23 -20.65
CA GLN A 86 -5.82 -14.84 -21.51
C GLN A 86 -5.57 -13.45 -22.12
N ASP A 87 -6.34 -13.09 -23.12
CA ASP A 87 -6.38 -11.73 -23.71
C ASP A 87 -6.61 -10.65 -22.66
N LEU A 88 -7.55 -10.86 -21.71
CA LEU A 88 -7.83 -9.93 -20.60
C LEU A 88 -6.58 -9.57 -19.79
N HIS A 89 -5.64 -10.50 -19.59
CA HIS A 89 -4.40 -10.16 -18.90
C HIS A 89 -3.59 -9.11 -19.66
N LYS A 90 -3.54 -9.20 -20.97
CA LYS A 90 -2.83 -8.24 -21.83
C LYS A 90 -3.55 -6.89 -21.87
N GLU A 91 -4.88 -6.90 -21.85
CA GLU A 91 -5.68 -5.67 -21.75
C GLU A 91 -5.44 -4.95 -20.42
N LEU A 92 -5.40 -5.67 -19.29
CA LEU A 92 -5.08 -5.09 -18.00
C LEU A 92 -3.64 -4.55 -17.94
N GLU A 93 -2.67 -5.31 -18.48
CA GLU A 93 -1.27 -4.86 -18.58
C GLU A 93 -1.18 -3.53 -19.37
N ALA A 94 -1.88 -3.43 -20.50
CA ALA A 94 -1.93 -2.21 -21.30
C ALA A 94 -2.61 -1.04 -20.55
N ALA A 95 -3.76 -1.29 -19.89
CA ALA A 95 -4.46 -0.27 -19.12
C ALA A 95 -3.62 0.30 -17.97
N ILE A 96 -2.81 -0.55 -17.31
CA ILE A 96 -1.87 -0.10 -16.27
C ILE A 96 -0.74 0.73 -16.88
N SER A 97 -0.15 0.29 -18.01
CA SER A 97 0.90 1.04 -18.70
C SER A 97 0.42 2.43 -19.13
N ASP A 98 -0.80 2.52 -19.68
CA ASP A 98 -1.43 3.78 -20.06
C ASP A 98 -1.65 4.70 -18.86
N PHE A 99 -2.10 4.14 -17.73
CA PHE A 99 -2.34 4.91 -16.51
C PHE A 99 -1.04 5.50 -15.94
N PHE A 100 0.06 4.75 -15.93
CA PHE A 100 1.35 5.19 -15.39
C PHE A 100 2.27 5.85 -16.44
N HIS A 101 1.86 5.93 -17.71
CA HIS A 101 2.68 6.41 -18.82
C HIS A 101 4.01 5.65 -18.94
N THR A 102 3.94 4.32 -18.89
CA THR A 102 5.06 3.39 -18.98
C THR A 102 5.02 2.57 -20.26
N GLU A 103 6.10 1.85 -20.55
CA GLU A 103 6.23 1.11 -21.81
C GLU A 103 5.57 -0.27 -21.76
N ASP A 104 5.59 -0.95 -20.61
CA ASP A 104 5.03 -2.29 -20.45
C ASP A 104 4.73 -2.61 -18.97
N THR A 105 3.92 -3.66 -18.74
CA THR A 105 3.46 -4.11 -17.42
C THR A 105 3.49 -5.62 -17.29
N ILE A 106 3.77 -6.13 -16.09
CA ILE A 106 3.68 -7.53 -15.69
C ILE A 106 2.81 -7.66 -14.44
N LEU A 107 1.90 -8.64 -14.43
CA LEU A 107 0.96 -8.89 -13.33
C LEU A 107 1.46 -9.96 -12.37
N TYR A 108 1.17 -9.80 -11.09
CA TYR A 108 1.47 -10.72 -10.00
C TYR A 108 0.23 -10.98 -9.13
N ALA A 109 0.26 -12.03 -8.29
CA ALA A 109 -0.81 -12.32 -7.35
C ALA A 109 -0.97 -11.23 -6.27
N SER A 110 0.10 -10.51 -5.96
CA SER A 110 0.10 -9.37 -5.02
C SER A 110 1.25 -8.41 -5.32
N CYS A 111 1.20 -7.19 -4.77
CA CYS A 111 2.36 -6.29 -4.80
C CYS A 111 3.52 -6.81 -3.94
N PHE A 112 3.23 -7.65 -2.93
CA PHE A 112 4.27 -8.34 -2.17
C PHE A 112 5.13 -9.22 -3.09
N ASP A 113 4.48 -9.98 -4.00
CA ASP A 113 5.14 -10.78 -5.01
C ASP A 113 5.86 -9.92 -6.06
N ALA A 114 5.25 -8.81 -6.49
CA ALA A 114 5.87 -7.86 -7.41
C ALA A 114 7.20 -7.32 -6.83
N ASN A 115 7.18 -6.79 -5.61
CA ASN A 115 8.38 -6.28 -4.92
C ASN A 115 9.41 -7.39 -4.67
N GLY A 116 8.97 -8.56 -4.24
CA GLY A 116 9.85 -9.73 -4.05
C GLY A 116 10.48 -10.24 -5.34
N GLY A 117 9.84 -9.98 -6.48
CA GLY A 117 10.24 -10.47 -7.79
C GLY A 117 11.08 -9.52 -8.63
N VAL A 118 11.41 -8.30 -8.16
CA VAL A 118 12.13 -7.29 -8.97
C VAL A 118 13.65 -7.46 -8.90
N PHE A 119 14.23 -7.59 -7.73
CA PHE A 119 15.66 -7.39 -7.54
C PHE A 119 16.54 -8.55 -8.03
N GLU A 120 16.21 -9.79 -7.64
CA GLU A 120 17.01 -10.99 -8.02
C GLU A 120 17.12 -11.18 -9.55
N PRO A 121 16.06 -10.96 -10.37
CA PRO A 121 16.15 -11.10 -11.82
C PRO A 121 17.03 -10.06 -12.51
N LEU A 122 17.14 -8.86 -11.92
CA LEU A 122 17.77 -7.70 -12.54
C LEU A 122 19.21 -7.48 -12.07
N LEU A 123 19.54 -7.85 -10.82
CA LEU A 123 20.77 -7.47 -10.15
C LEU A 123 21.57 -8.67 -9.65
N THR A 124 22.89 -8.49 -9.58
CA THR A 124 23.85 -9.50 -9.09
C THR A 124 24.69 -8.95 -7.94
N ALA A 125 25.67 -9.72 -7.48
CA ALA A 125 26.60 -9.28 -6.43
C ALA A 125 27.51 -8.08 -6.86
N GLU A 126 27.56 -7.75 -8.14
CA GLU A 126 28.33 -6.62 -8.67
C GLU A 126 27.56 -5.29 -8.58
N ASP A 127 26.28 -5.35 -8.24
CA ASP A 127 25.35 -4.21 -8.28
C ASP A 127 24.99 -3.74 -6.87
N ALA A 128 24.33 -2.60 -6.75
CA ALA A 128 23.90 -2.02 -5.48
C ALA A 128 22.39 -1.74 -5.44
N ILE A 129 21.80 -1.94 -4.25
CA ILE A 129 20.44 -1.51 -3.92
C ILE A 129 20.52 -0.49 -2.79
N ILE A 130 19.96 0.71 -3.01
CA ILE A 130 19.88 1.80 -2.03
C ILE A 130 18.42 1.95 -1.60
N SER A 131 18.10 1.47 -0.40
CA SER A 131 16.72 1.35 0.09
C SER A 131 16.41 2.36 1.19
N ASP A 132 15.24 3.02 1.09
CA ASP A 132 14.71 3.80 2.20
C ASP A 132 14.47 2.91 3.45
N SER A 133 14.77 3.45 4.62
CA SER A 133 14.71 2.73 5.88
C SER A 133 13.32 2.34 6.34
N LEU A 134 12.27 3.02 5.85
CA LEU A 134 10.87 2.75 6.18
C LEU A 134 10.10 2.08 5.04
N ASN A 135 10.78 1.60 4.01
CA ASN A 135 10.15 0.83 2.93
C ASN A 135 9.31 -0.33 3.46
N HIS A 136 8.26 -0.66 2.72
CA HIS A 136 7.39 -1.78 3.02
C HIS A 136 8.16 -3.11 3.16
N ALA A 137 7.67 -4.00 4.01
CA ALA A 137 8.29 -5.31 4.28
C ALA A 137 8.58 -6.13 3.02
N SER A 138 7.75 -6.05 1.99
CA SER A 138 7.94 -6.74 0.71
C SER A 138 9.18 -6.25 -0.05
N ILE A 139 9.48 -4.95 -0.02
CA ILE A 139 10.71 -4.39 -0.59
C ILE A 139 11.91 -4.89 0.22
N ILE A 140 11.84 -4.82 1.56
CA ILE A 140 12.90 -5.30 2.44
C ILE A 140 13.19 -6.78 2.18
N ASP A 141 12.17 -7.62 2.04
CA ASP A 141 12.33 -9.05 1.79
C ASP A 141 12.86 -9.32 0.38
N GLY A 142 12.38 -8.60 -0.64
CA GLY A 142 12.93 -8.66 -1.99
C GLY A 142 14.41 -8.29 -2.05
N VAL A 143 14.80 -7.23 -1.36
CA VAL A 143 16.22 -6.83 -1.20
C VAL A 143 17.03 -7.91 -0.49
N ARG A 144 16.47 -8.58 0.51
CA ARG A 144 17.14 -9.69 1.23
C ARG A 144 17.38 -10.92 0.34
N LEU A 145 16.52 -11.20 -0.59
CA LEU A 145 16.65 -12.32 -1.53
C LEU A 145 17.72 -12.06 -2.59
N CYS A 146 18.01 -10.80 -2.91
CA CYS A 146 19.01 -10.41 -3.89
C CYS A 146 20.44 -10.45 -3.31
N LYS A 147 21.44 -10.76 -4.15
CA LYS A 147 22.86 -10.79 -3.79
C LYS A 147 23.56 -9.43 -3.91
N ALA A 148 22.90 -8.42 -4.44
CA ALA A 148 23.44 -7.08 -4.60
C ALA A 148 23.87 -6.46 -3.26
N VAL A 149 24.86 -5.59 -3.30
CA VAL A 149 25.31 -4.83 -2.12
C VAL A 149 24.18 -3.92 -1.64
N ARG A 150 23.93 -3.88 -0.34
CA ARG A 150 22.78 -3.20 0.24
C ARG A 150 23.23 -1.96 1.00
N TYR A 151 22.64 -0.83 0.61
CA TYR A 151 22.74 0.44 1.31
C TYR A 151 21.37 0.83 1.84
N ARG A 152 21.33 1.45 3.00
CA ARG A 152 20.10 1.89 3.62
C ARG A 152 20.25 3.35 4.02
N TYR A 153 19.33 4.20 3.58
CA TYR A 153 19.30 5.61 3.96
C TYR A 153 18.10 5.92 4.87
N ALA A 154 18.24 6.95 5.69
CA ALA A 154 17.19 7.40 6.60
C ALA A 154 15.96 7.88 5.81
N ASN A 155 14.76 7.66 6.36
CA ASN A 155 13.50 7.93 5.64
C ASN A 155 13.44 9.34 5.06
N ALA A 156 13.30 9.41 3.74
CA ALA A 156 13.19 10.65 2.95
C ALA A 156 14.33 11.64 3.19
N ASP A 157 15.49 11.20 3.68
CA ASP A 157 16.68 12.01 3.91
C ASP A 157 17.58 12.01 2.66
N MET A 158 17.59 13.13 1.95
CA MET A 158 18.32 13.25 0.70
C MET A 158 19.84 13.37 0.88
N GLU A 159 20.30 13.86 2.02
CA GLU A 159 21.75 13.92 2.33
C GLU A 159 22.28 12.50 2.60
N ASP A 160 21.53 11.71 3.35
CA ASP A 160 21.88 10.31 3.62
C ASP A 160 21.75 9.43 2.35
N LEU A 161 20.75 9.71 1.49
CA LEU A 161 20.66 9.07 0.16
C LEU A 161 21.88 9.39 -0.69
N GLU A 162 22.30 10.67 -0.75
CA GLU A 162 23.49 11.06 -1.51
C GLU A 162 24.77 10.41 -0.96
N ARG A 163 24.91 10.29 0.37
CA ARG A 163 26.02 9.54 0.99
C ARG A 163 26.03 8.09 0.49
N CYS A 164 24.90 7.39 0.54
CA CYS A 164 24.81 6.01 0.06
C CYS A 164 25.16 5.89 -1.43
N LEU A 165 24.70 6.81 -2.26
CA LEU A 165 25.02 6.84 -3.69
C LEU A 165 26.52 7.05 -3.96
N LYS A 166 27.19 7.92 -3.18
CA LYS A 166 28.66 8.11 -3.25
C LYS A 166 29.41 6.83 -2.86
N GLU A 167 28.99 6.15 -1.81
CA GLU A 167 29.58 4.90 -1.37
C GLU A 167 29.37 3.75 -2.38
N ALA A 168 28.25 3.77 -3.11
CA ALA A 168 27.89 2.75 -4.10
C ALA A 168 28.53 2.96 -5.49
N GLN A 169 29.45 3.89 -5.67
CA GLN A 169 30.04 4.17 -7.00
C GLN A 169 30.95 3.05 -7.54
N ALA A 170 31.45 2.17 -6.68
CA ALA A 170 32.25 1.03 -7.11
C ALA A 170 31.44 -0.11 -7.74
N GLN A 171 30.11 -0.15 -7.52
CA GLN A 171 29.22 -1.16 -8.06
C GLN A 171 28.87 -0.84 -9.53
N ARG A 172 28.63 -1.92 -10.32
CA ARG A 172 28.31 -1.81 -11.74
C ARG A 172 27.05 -0.99 -12.02
N PHE A 173 25.93 -1.40 -11.39
CA PHE A 173 24.64 -0.71 -11.46
C PHE A 173 24.13 -0.37 -10.06
N ARG A 174 23.32 0.65 -9.95
CA ARG A 174 22.68 1.12 -8.71
C ARG A 174 21.20 1.26 -8.93
N ILE A 175 20.38 0.85 -7.96
CA ILE A 175 18.95 1.12 -7.94
C ILE A 175 18.57 1.74 -6.60
N ILE A 176 17.86 2.88 -6.65
CA ILE A 176 17.20 3.47 -5.50
C ILE A 176 15.81 2.88 -5.42
N CYS A 177 15.38 2.41 -4.25
CA CYS A 177 14.02 1.92 -4.04
C CYS A 177 13.36 2.59 -2.83
N THR A 178 12.10 3.03 -3.04
CA THR A 178 11.30 3.75 -2.03
C THR A 178 9.82 3.44 -2.18
N ASP A 179 9.05 3.52 -1.07
CA ASP A 179 7.61 3.72 -1.15
C ASP A 179 7.32 5.14 -1.66
N GLY A 180 6.31 5.33 -2.48
CA GLY A 180 5.83 6.66 -2.88
C GLY A 180 5.14 7.37 -1.72
N VAL A 181 4.30 6.62 -0.98
CA VAL A 181 3.69 7.03 0.28
C VAL A 181 3.95 5.95 1.33
N PHE A 182 4.56 6.34 2.44
CA PHE A 182 4.88 5.42 3.53
C PHE A 182 3.64 5.08 4.36
N SER A 183 3.30 3.81 4.41
CA SER A 183 2.02 3.27 4.89
C SER A 183 1.63 3.61 6.32
N MET A 184 2.60 3.86 7.20
CA MET A 184 2.35 4.10 8.63
C MET A 184 2.29 5.57 9.01
N ASP A 185 2.97 6.42 8.25
CA ASP A 185 3.08 7.86 8.49
C ASP A 185 2.24 8.70 7.53
N GLY A 186 2.07 8.20 6.30
CA GLY A 186 1.42 8.91 5.22
C GLY A 186 2.31 9.95 4.53
N ASN A 187 3.57 10.11 4.94
CA ASN A 187 4.50 11.02 4.28
C ASN A 187 4.81 10.55 2.85
N VAL A 188 5.04 11.52 1.98
CA VAL A 188 5.30 11.30 0.56
C VAL A 188 6.80 11.38 0.31
N ALA A 189 7.34 10.45 -0.48
CA ALA A 189 8.75 10.51 -0.89
C ALA A 189 9.00 11.72 -1.80
N PRO A 190 10.09 12.49 -1.60
CA PRO A 190 10.43 13.65 -2.42
C PRO A 190 11.02 13.21 -3.77
N MET A 191 10.15 12.74 -4.69
CA MET A 191 10.56 12.08 -5.92
C MET A 191 11.37 12.96 -6.87
N ASP A 192 11.08 14.26 -6.92
CA ASP A 192 11.87 15.24 -7.70
C ASP A 192 13.35 15.23 -7.29
N LYS A 193 13.63 15.20 -5.99
CA LYS A 193 14.98 15.17 -5.43
C LYS A 193 15.63 13.79 -5.58
N ILE A 194 14.86 12.72 -5.40
CA ILE A 194 15.34 11.35 -5.60
C ILE A 194 15.77 11.17 -7.06
N CYS A 195 14.94 11.58 -8.03
CA CYS A 195 15.25 11.50 -9.43
C CYS A 195 16.48 12.36 -9.79
N ALA A 196 16.61 13.57 -9.22
CA ALA A 196 17.78 14.42 -9.46
C ALA A 196 19.10 13.77 -8.94
N LEU A 197 19.03 13.10 -7.79
CA LEU A 197 20.19 12.34 -7.27
C LEU A 197 20.47 11.09 -8.11
N ALA A 198 19.43 10.40 -8.57
CA ALA A 198 19.57 9.24 -9.45
C ALA A 198 20.28 9.62 -10.76
N GLU A 199 19.86 10.69 -11.40
CA GLU A 199 20.53 11.23 -12.63
C GLU A 199 21.98 11.61 -12.36
N LYS A 200 22.26 12.28 -11.24
CA LYS A 200 23.61 12.71 -10.86
C LYS A 200 24.58 11.54 -10.66
N TYR A 201 24.08 10.41 -10.15
CA TYR A 201 24.89 9.25 -9.77
C TYR A 201 24.68 8.02 -10.65
N ASP A 202 24.01 8.17 -11.79
CA ASP A 202 23.71 7.09 -12.75
C ASP A 202 23.05 5.89 -12.05
N ALA A 203 21.91 6.11 -11.39
CA ALA A 203 21.13 5.11 -10.69
C ALA A 203 19.74 4.99 -11.29
N LEU A 204 19.21 3.76 -11.30
CA LEU A 204 17.80 3.49 -11.59
C LEU A 204 16.92 3.91 -10.39
N VAL A 205 15.65 4.23 -10.68
CA VAL A 205 14.64 4.56 -9.66
C VAL A 205 13.49 3.57 -9.71
N MET A 206 13.21 2.94 -8.56
CA MET A 206 12.03 2.13 -8.32
C MET A 206 11.15 2.76 -7.24
N VAL A 207 9.84 2.87 -7.50
CA VAL A 207 8.87 3.35 -6.52
C VAL A 207 7.70 2.37 -6.36
N ASP A 208 7.30 2.11 -5.11
CA ASP A 208 6.07 1.40 -4.78
C ASP A 208 4.92 2.40 -4.63
N GLU A 209 3.98 2.38 -5.56
CA GLU A 209 2.81 3.25 -5.62
C GLU A 209 1.59 2.71 -4.86
N SER A 210 1.74 1.68 -4.06
CA SER A 210 0.62 1.00 -3.41
C SER A 210 -0.24 1.88 -2.51
N HIS A 211 0.29 2.97 -1.97
CA HIS A 211 -0.44 3.95 -1.14
C HIS A 211 -0.56 5.33 -1.80
N SER A 212 0.06 5.54 -2.94
CA SER A 212 0.07 6.82 -3.65
C SER A 212 -0.81 6.82 -4.90
N ALA A 213 -0.77 5.77 -5.72
CA ALA A 213 -1.63 5.67 -6.89
C ALA A 213 -3.12 5.58 -6.52
N GLY A 214 -3.95 6.34 -7.20
CA GLY A 214 -5.35 6.59 -6.87
C GLY A 214 -5.56 7.72 -5.85
N VAL A 215 -4.49 8.24 -5.23
CA VAL A 215 -4.56 9.12 -4.05
C VAL A 215 -3.76 10.42 -4.23
N VAL A 216 -2.50 10.32 -4.67
CA VAL A 216 -1.57 11.44 -4.78
C VAL A 216 -1.46 11.89 -6.23
N GLY A 217 -1.18 13.17 -6.44
CA GLY A 217 -1.16 13.80 -7.76
C GLY A 217 -2.50 14.45 -8.11
N LYS A 218 -2.49 15.32 -9.11
CA LYS A 218 -3.66 16.11 -9.51
C LYS A 218 -4.85 15.25 -9.99
N THR A 219 -4.56 14.10 -10.60
CA THR A 219 -5.56 13.16 -11.11
C THR A 219 -5.45 11.78 -10.45
N GLY A 220 -4.67 11.68 -9.35
CA GLY A 220 -4.46 10.44 -8.62
C GLY A 220 -3.53 9.45 -9.30
N ARG A 221 -2.61 9.90 -10.17
CA ARG A 221 -1.66 9.01 -10.86
C ARG A 221 -0.38 8.73 -10.07
N GLY A 222 -0.35 9.11 -8.80
CA GLY A 222 0.75 8.81 -7.89
C GLY A 222 1.84 9.87 -7.85
N VAL A 223 3.01 9.48 -7.31
CA VAL A 223 4.10 10.44 -7.05
C VAL A 223 4.79 10.92 -8.32
N ALA A 224 4.75 10.17 -9.42
CA ALA A 224 5.29 10.64 -10.70
C ALA A 224 4.53 11.87 -11.20
N GLU A 225 3.21 11.89 -11.06
CA GLU A 225 2.38 13.05 -11.39
C GLU A 225 2.61 14.19 -10.40
N GLN A 226 2.64 13.89 -9.11
CA GLN A 226 2.78 14.88 -8.03
C GLN A 226 4.04 15.74 -8.18
N PHE A 227 5.13 15.14 -8.64
CA PHE A 227 6.45 15.78 -8.73
C PHE A 227 6.93 15.99 -10.18
N ASP A 228 6.07 15.79 -11.17
CA ASP A 228 6.41 15.89 -12.60
C ASP A 228 7.66 15.05 -12.95
N CYS A 229 7.65 13.79 -12.52
CA CYS A 229 8.76 12.85 -12.67
C CYS A 229 8.52 11.78 -13.75
N TYR A 230 7.57 11.98 -14.65
CA TYR A 230 7.31 11.07 -15.75
C TYR A 230 8.58 10.88 -16.61
N GLY A 231 8.87 9.61 -16.95
CA GLY A 231 10.07 9.25 -17.71
C GLY A 231 11.39 9.22 -16.92
N ARG A 232 11.38 9.67 -15.65
CA ARG A 232 12.54 9.67 -14.75
C ARG A 232 12.54 8.51 -13.74
N ILE A 233 11.43 7.78 -13.64
CA ILE A 233 11.27 6.58 -12.82
C ILE A 233 11.26 5.37 -13.75
N ASP A 234 12.08 4.36 -13.46
CA ASP A 234 12.28 3.21 -14.33
C ASP A 234 11.34 2.05 -14.01
N ILE A 235 10.97 1.91 -12.73
CA ILE A 235 10.15 0.82 -12.21
C ILE A 235 9.12 1.36 -11.24
N PHE A 236 7.86 1.06 -11.51
CA PHE A 236 6.77 1.23 -10.57
C PHE A 236 6.26 -0.14 -10.14
N THR A 237 5.98 -0.31 -8.86
CA THR A 237 5.18 -1.43 -8.37
C THR A 237 3.88 -0.92 -7.75
N GLY A 238 2.85 -1.75 -7.76
CA GLY A 238 1.56 -1.34 -7.23
C GLY A 238 0.64 -2.52 -6.94
N THR A 239 -0.50 -2.22 -6.34
CA THR A 239 -1.47 -3.22 -5.89
C THR A 239 -2.88 -2.91 -6.37
N LEU A 240 -3.64 -3.96 -6.69
CA LEU A 240 -5.10 -3.87 -6.84
C LEU A 240 -5.82 -3.96 -5.48
N GLY A 241 -5.08 -4.19 -4.40
CA GLY A 241 -5.62 -4.45 -3.06
C GLY A 241 -6.00 -3.20 -2.24
N LYS A 242 -5.93 -2.01 -2.83
CA LYS A 242 -6.21 -0.74 -2.13
C LYS A 242 -7.10 0.18 -2.96
N ALA A 243 -6.60 1.34 -3.39
CA ALA A 243 -7.36 2.28 -4.24
C ALA A 243 -7.96 1.60 -5.48
N PHE A 244 -7.24 0.68 -6.05
CA PHE A 244 -7.58 -0.01 -7.29
C PHE A 244 -8.49 -1.22 -7.10
N GLY A 245 -9.62 -1.06 -6.40
CA GLY A 245 -10.67 -2.05 -6.27
C GLY A 245 -10.64 -2.89 -4.98
N GLY A 246 -9.55 -2.86 -4.20
CA GLY A 246 -9.48 -3.55 -2.90
C GLY A 246 -9.40 -5.07 -2.98
N THR A 247 -8.93 -5.64 -4.09
CA THR A 247 -8.87 -7.07 -4.36
C THR A 247 -7.42 -7.60 -4.35
N VAL A 248 -7.24 -8.90 -4.59
CA VAL A 248 -5.90 -9.47 -4.84
C VAL A 248 -5.35 -8.98 -6.17
N GLY A 249 -4.05 -8.99 -6.30
CA GLY A 249 -3.33 -8.59 -7.50
C GLY A 249 -2.29 -7.52 -7.22
N GLY A 250 -1.20 -7.62 -7.96
CA GLY A 250 -0.12 -6.65 -7.99
C GLY A 250 0.46 -6.55 -9.37
N PHE A 251 1.28 -5.56 -9.58
CA PHE A 251 1.93 -5.34 -10.87
C PHE A 251 3.30 -4.68 -10.70
N THR A 252 4.13 -4.87 -11.70
CA THR A 252 5.30 -4.02 -11.96
C THR A 252 5.12 -3.42 -13.34
N THR A 253 5.32 -2.11 -13.48
CA THR A 253 5.24 -1.40 -14.76
C THR A 253 6.45 -0.48 -14.92
N GLY A 254 6.93 -0.27 -16.14
CA GLY A 254 8.15 0.51 -16.36
C GLY A 254 8.75 0.31 -17.75
N ARG A 255 10.11 0.32 -17.81
CA ARG A 255 10.85 0.12 -19.05
C ARG A 255 10.64 -1.27 -19.63
N LYS A 256 10.45 -1.36 -20.92
CA LYS A 256 10.11 -2.60 -21.64
C LYS A 256 11.09 -3.73 -21.36
N GLU A 257 12.40 -3.47 -21.46
CA GLU A 257 13.44 -4.49 -21.27
C GLU A 257 13.47 -5.02 -19.82
N ILE A 258 13.15 -4.17 -18.83
CA ILE A 258 13.02 -4.57 -17.44
C ILE A 258 11.84 -5.53 -17.32
N ILE A 259 10.68 -5.15 -17.83
CA ILE A 259 9.46 -5.97 -17.75
C ILE A 259 9.63 -7.31 -18.50
N ASP A 260 10.27 -7.30 -19.67
CA ASP A 260 10.57 -8.53 -20.40
C ASP A 260 11.52 -9.44 -19.60
N MET A 261 12.55 -8.89 -18.95
CA MET A 261 13.45 -9.67 -18.08
C MET A 261 12.70 -10.26 -16.88
N LEU A 262 11.80 -9.52 -16.26
CA LEU A 262 10.95 -10.02 -15.16
C LEU A 262 10.06 -11.19 -15.63
N ARG A 263 9.49 -11.12 -16.84
CA ARG A 263 8.72 -12.26 -17.42
C ARG A 263 9.56 -13.52 -17.58
N GLN A 264 10.87 -13.38 -17.84
CA GLN A 264 11.77 -14.53 -18.02
C GLN A 264 12.30 -15.10 -16.70
N ARG A 265 12.46 -14.30 -15.65
CA ARG A 265 13.24 -14.69 -14.46
C ARG A 265 12.57 -14.43 -13.12
N SER A 266 11.51 -13.63 -13.05
CA SER A 266 10.84 -13.34 -11.79
C SER A 266 10.14 -14.57 -11.23
N ARG A 267 10.67 -15.15 -10.17
CA ARG A 267 10.17 -16.40 -9.57
C ARG A 267 8.70 -16.31 -9.13
N PRO A 268 8.21 -15.23 -8.49
CA PRO A 268 6.79 -15.10 -8.15
C PRO A 268 5.88 -15.13 -9.38
N TYR A 269 6.33 -14.62 -10.52
CA TYR A 269 5.59 -14.69 -11.78
C TYR A 269 5.64 -16.08 -12.42
N LEU A 270 6.81 -16.70 -12.42
CA LEU A 270 7.01 -18.00 -13.10
C LEU A 270 6.35 -19.17 -12.36
N PHE A 271 6.18 -19.07 -11.02
CA PHE A 271 5.78 -20.21 -10.20
C PHE A 271 4.48 -20.00 -9.43
N SER A 272 3.84 -18.83 -9.52
CA SER A 272 2.53 -18.56 -8.94
C SER A 272 1.44 -18.54 -10.00
N ASN A 273 0.25 -19.05 -9.67
CA ASN A 273 -0.88 -19.01 -10.58
C ASN A 273 -1.22 -17.59 -11.03
N SER A 274 -1.71 -17.49 -12.26
CA SER A 274 -2.21 -16.24 -12.84
C SER A 274 -3.40 -15.68 -12.06
N LEU A 275 -3.59 -14.38 -12.12
CA LEU A 275 -4.82 -13.74 -11.63
C LEU A 275 -6.04 -14.33 -12.34
N PRO A 276 -7.13 -14.63 -11.61
CA PRO A 276 -8.34 -15.19 -12.20
C PRO A 276 -9.10 -14.14 -13.04
N PRO A 277 -9.87 -14.58 -14.05
CA PRO A 277 -10.50 -13.69 -15.03
C PRO A 277 -11.35 -12.58 -14.41
N MET A 278 -12.11 -12.87 -13.35
CA MET A 278 -12.96 -11.89 -12.68
C MET A 278 -12.18 -10.71 -12.06
N ILE A 279 -10.99 -10.97 -11.56
CA ILE A 279 -10.12 -9.93 -10.99
C ILE A 279 -9.53 -9.07 -12.10
N VAL A 280 -9.11 -9.71 -13.19
CA VAL A 280 -8.51 -9.03 -14.35
C VAL A 280 -9.55 -8.11 -15.01
N ALA A 281 -10.75 -8.60 -15.26
CA ALA A 281 -11.84 -7.83 -15.89
C ALA A 281 -12.29 -6.66 -14.99
N ALA A 282 -12.42 -6.89 -13.69
CA ALA A 282 -12.71 -5.81 -12.73
C ALA A 282 -11.59 -4.74 -12.72
N GLY A 283 -10.32 -5.17 -12.83
CA GLY A 283 -9.19 -4.26 -12.96
C GLY A 283 -9.25 -3.39 -14.23
N ILE A 284 -9.57 -3.98 -15.38
CA ILE A 284 -9.75 -3.24 -16.64
C ILE A 284 -10.85 -2.18 -16.48
N GLU A 285 -12.03 -2.59 -15.98
CA GLU A 285 -13.16 -1.68 -15.76
C GLU A 285 -12.79 -0.56 -14.76
N MET A 286 -12.02 -0.86 -13.73
CA MET A 286 -11.56 0.12 -12.75
C MET A 286 -10.65 1.18 -13.41
N PHE A 287 -9.62 0.80 -14.18
CA PHE A 287 -8.77 1.78 -14.87
C PHE A 287 -9.55 2.61 -15.89
N LYS A 288 -10.56 2.01 -16.56
CA LYS A 288 -11.48 2.75 -17.40
C LYS A 288 -12.26 3.82 -16.61
N MET A 289 -12.82 3.47 -15.45
CA MET A 289 -13.51 4.43 -14.56
C MET A 289 -12.60 5.59 -14.16
N LEU A 290 -11.35 5.32 -13.82
CA LEU A 290 -10.39 6.35 -13.42
C LEU A 290 -9.95 7.24 -14.60
N SER A 291 -10.02 6.75 -15.84
CA SER A 291 -9.77 7.57 -17.03
C SER A 291 -10.96 8.43 -17.43
N GLU A 292 -12.20 8.03 -17.05
CA GLU A 292 -13.43 8.75 -17.36
C GLU A 292 -13.68 9.94 -16.42
N SER A 293 -13.24 9.88 -15.15
CA SER A 293 -13.56 10.89 -14.15
C SER A 293 -12.59 10.90 -12.96
N ASN A 294 -12.29 12.11 -12.48
CA ASN A 294 -11.53 12.32 -11.23
C ASN A 294 -12.44 12.44 -9.99
N GLU A 295 -13.77 12.29 -10.12
CA GLU A 295 -14.73 12.53 -9.03
C GLU A 295 -14.39 11.78 -7.73
N LEU A 296 -13.96 10.51 -7.83
CA LEU A 296 -13.60 9.71 -6.64
C LEU A 296 -12.34 10.23 -5.97
N HIS A 297 -11.33 10.61 -6.76
CA HIS A 297 -10.10 11.22 -6.26
C HIS A 297 -10.40 12.57 -5.58
N ASP A 298 -11.12 13.45 -6.22
CA ASP A 298 -11.43 14.79 -5.70
C ASP A 298 -12.21 14.69 -4.38
N ARG A 299 -13.25 13.83 -4.33
CA ARG A 299 -14.01 13.56 -3.10
C ARG A 299 -13.14 13.00 -1.99
N GLN A 300 -12.19 12.12 -2.33
CA GLN A 300 -11.26 11.57 -1.35
C GLN A 300 -10.35 12.67 -0.78
N GLN A 301 -9.82 13.57 -1.62
CA GLN A 301 -9.01 14.71 -1.19
C GLN A 301 -9.80 15.68 -0.29
N GLU A 302 -11.02 16.04 -0.68
CA GLU A 302 -11.92 16.87 0.15
C GLU A 302 -12.17 16.24 1.54
N ASN A 303 -12.35 14.93 1.60
CA ASN A 303 -12.55 14.20 2.85
C ASN A 303 -11.29 14.23 3.73
N VAL A 304 -10.10 14.11 3.13
CA VAL A 304 -8.82 14.20 3.84
C VAL A 304 -8.61 15.59 4.42
N GLU A 305 -8.76 16.62 3.61
CA GLU A 305 -8.58 18.01 4.04
C GLU A 305 -9.53 18.36 5.20
N TYR A 306 -10.82 18.04 5.02
CA TYR A 306 -11.81 18.30 6.06
C TYR A 306 -11.52 17.58 7.37
N PHE A 307 -11.24 16.28 7.32
CA PHE A 307 -10.96 15.51 8.52
C PHE A 307 -9.72 16.04 9.25
N ARG A 308 -8.64 16.29 8.52
CA ARG A 308 -7.39 16.82 9.11
C ARG A 308 -7.57 18.20 9.72
N GLU A 309 -8.23 19.13 9.02
CA GLU A 309 -8.50 20.48 9.55
C GLU A 309 -9.22 20.41 10.90
N LYS A 310 -10.31 19.61 10.98
CA LYS A 310 -11.10 19.48 12.19
C LYS A 310 -10.34 18.80 13.34
N MET A 311 -9.56 17.79 13.04
CA MET A 311 -8.76 17.07 14.03
C MET A 311 -7.62 17.95 14.60
N LEU A 312 -6.94 18.70 13.74
CA LEU A 312 -5.91 19.67 14.17
C LEU A 312 -6.53 20.79 15.02
N ALA A 313 -7.67 21.34 14.60
CA ALA A 313 -8.41 22.34 15.37
C ALA A 313 -8.87 21.81 16.74
N ALA A 314 -9.14 20.52 16.86
CA ALA A 314 -9.47 19.87 18.13
C ALA A 314 -8.26 19.61 19.04
N GLY A 315 -7.04 19.88 18.57
CA GLY A 315 -5.80 19.74 19.33
C GLY A 315 -5.10 18.38 19.21
N PHE A 316 -5.48 17.54 18.26
CA PHE A 316 -4.74 16.30 18.00
C PHE A 316 -3.43 16.57 17.27
N ASP A 317 -2.39 15.84 17.67
CA ASP A 317 -1.13 15.79 16.93
C ASP A 317 -1.26 14.82 15.74
N ILE A 318 -1.18 15.36 14.53
CA ILE A 318 -1.27 14.61 13.28
C ILE A 318 -0.02 14.86 12.45
N LYS A 319 0.64 13.80 12.03
CA LYS A 319 1.78 13.93 11.11
C LYS A 319 1.38 14.65 9.82
N PRO A 320 2.20 15.60 9.33
CA PRO A 320 1.96 16.23 8.03
C PRO A 320 1.95 15.19 6.92
N THR A 321 0.95 15.25 6.06
CA THR A 321 0.81 14.33 4.91
C THR A 321 -0.02 14.99 3.81
N GLN A 322 0.19 14.54 2.57
CA GLN A 322 -0.63 14.85 1.40
C GLN A 322 -1.38 13.61 0.90
N SER A 323 -1.37 12.52 1.69
CA SER A 323 -2.00 11.25 1.34
C SER A 323 -3.32 11.03 2.09
N ALA A 324 -4.03 9.94 1.74
CA ALA A 324 -5.26 9.51 2.42
C ALA A 324 -5.05 8.98 3.85
N ILE A 325 -3.81 8.88 4.30
CA ILE A 325 -3.44 8.34 5.59
C ILE A 325 -3.32 9.48 6.61
N CYS A 326 -4.10 9.40 7.68
CA CYS A 326 -4.04 10.36 8.78
C CYS A 326 -3.54 9.67 10.05
N ALA A 327 -2.27 9.89 10.40
CA ALA A 327 -1.64 9.31 11.57
C ALA A 327 -1.87 10.21 12.80
N VAL A 328 -2.84 9.85 13.64
CA VAL A 328 -3.13 10.54 14.91
C VAL A 328 -2.17 10.01 15.98
N MET A 329 -1.21 10.80 16.37
CA MET A 329 -0.11 10.39 17.25
C MET A 329 -0.56 10.25 18.69
N LEU A 330 -0.23 9.10 19.30
CA LEU A 330 -0.50 8.79 20.71
C LEU A 330 0.79 8.42 21.47
N TYR A 331 1.86 8.09 20.73
CA TYR A 331 3.20 7.77 21.23
C TYR A 331 3.29 6.50 22.10
N ASP A 332 2.33 6.28 23.03
CA ASP A 332 2.29 5.13 23.93
C ASP A 332 1.48 3.97 23.35
N ALA A 333 2.04 2.75 23.40
CA ALA A 333 1.44 1.56 22.83
C ALA A 333 0.15 1.14 23.54
N LYS A 334 0.10 1.23 24.87
CA LYS A 334 -1.08 0.88 25.68
C LYS A 334 -2.21 1.87 25.42
N LEU A 335 -1.88 3.16 25.42
CA LEU A 335 -2.82 4.23 25.10
C LEU A 335 -3.43 4.03 23.70
N SER A 336 -2.64 3.61 22.69
CA SER A 336 -3.15 3.41 21.34
C SER A 336 -4.15 2.25 21.24
N GLN A 337 -3.96 1.21 22.03
CA GLN A 337 -4.90 0.07 22.13
C GLN A 337 -6.18 0.49 22.88
N GLU A 338 -6.03 1.18 24.00
CA GLU A 338 -7.15 1.69 24.80
C GLU A 338 -7.99 2.69 23.99
N PHE A 339 -7.34 3.57 23.25
CA PHE A 339 -8.01 4.53 22.36
C PHE A 339 -8.83 3.80 21.29
N ALA A 340 -8.26 2.81 20.62
CA ALA A 340 -8.98 2.02 19.61
C ALA A 340 -10.17 1.24 20.22
N ALA A 341 -10.02 0.73 21.44
CA ALA A 341 -11.10 0.05 22.15
C ALA A 341 -12.25 1.00 22.54
N GLU A 342 -11.95 2.22 22.96
CA GLU A 342 -12.95 3.25 23.24
C GLU A 342 -13.64 3.74 21.96
N MET A 343 -12.92 3.90 20.86
CA MET A 343 -13.50 4.24 19.56
C MET A 343 -14.47 3.16 19.06
N ALA A 344 -14.19 1.89 19.32
CA ALA A 344 -15.09 0.80 18.99
C ALA A 344 -16.45 0.91 19.72
N LYS A 345 -16.48 1.43 20.97
CA LYS A 345 -17.73 1.70 21.70
C LYS A 345 -18.57 2.83 21.09
N GLU A 346 -17.93 3.71 20.33
CA GLU A 346 -18.59 4.77 19.55
C GLU A 346 -18.98 4.30 18.12
N ASN A 347 -18.85 3.00 17.84
CA ASN A 347 -19.06 2.40 16.52
C ASN A 347 -18.11 2.97 15.43
N ILE A 348 -16.91 3.34 15.80
CA ILE A 348 -15.83 3.75 14.87
C ILE A 348 -14.77 2.66 14.86
N PHE A 349 -14.57 2.06 13.68
CA PHE A 349 -13.63 0.97 13.46
C PHE A 349 -12.26 1.56 13.08
N VAL A 350 -11.36 1.64 14.06
CA VAL A 350 -9.96 2.06 13.92
C VAL A 350 -9.02 1.06 14.56
N THR A 351 -7.73 1.16 14.25
CA THR A 351 -6.68 0.27 14.79
C THR A 351 -5.51 1.10 15.32
N GLY A 352 -5.06 0.76 16.51
CA GLY A 352 -3.81 1.29 17.06
C GLY A 352 -2.60 0.56 16.47
N PHE A 353 -1.61 1.31 16.03
CA PHE A 353 -0.32 0.79 15.55
C PHE A 353 0.79 1.12 16.54
N TYR A 354 1.57 0.12 16.89
CA TYR A 354 2.66 0.20 17.86
C TYR A 354 3.80 -0.76 17.46
N TYR A 355 4.90 -0.75 18.21
CA TYR A 355 6.04 -1.64 17.94
C TYR A 355 5.61 -3.12 17.89
N PRO A 356 6.11 -3.94 16.95
CA PRO A 356 7.18 -3.64 15.98
C PRO A 356 6.71 -3.02 14.64
N VAL A 357 5.42 -2.75 14.46
CA VAL A 357 4.87 -2.20 13.20
C VAL A 357 5.33 -0.76 12.98
N VAL A 358 5.45 0.00 14.05
CA VAL A 358 6.03 1.35 14.07
C VAL A 358 7.13 1.40 15.14
N PRO A 359 8.07 2.37 15.08
CA PRO A 359 9.14 2.49 16.08
C PRO A 359 8.60 2.64 17.51
N LYS A 360 9.38 2.23 18.52
CA LYS A 360 9.03 2.44 19.94
C LYS A 360 8.84 3.93 20.21
N GLY A 361 7.81 4.28 21.00
CA GLY A 361 7.46 5.66 21.30
C GLY A 361 6.78 6.41 20.14
N GLN A 362 6.34 5.71 19.09
CA GLN A 362 5.68 6.27 17.91
C GLN A 362 4.31 5.63 17.65
N ALA A 363 3.65 5.14 18.71
CA ALA A 363 2.32 4.56 18.58
C ALA A 363 1.28 5.59 18.12
N ARG A 364 0.30 5.14 17.35
CA ARG A 364 -0.71 5.99 16.70
C ARG A 364 -2.00 5.26 16.39
N ILE A 365 -3.06 6.01 16.15
CA ILE A 365 -4.22 5.53 15.39
C ILE A 365 -4.00 5.92 13.93
N ARG A 366 -3.99 4.95 13.01
CA ARG A 366 -3.91 5.21 11.58
C ARG A 366 -5.32 5.26 11.00
N VAL A 367 -5.76 6.44 10.61
CA VAL A 367 -7.06 6.67 9.98
C VAL A 367 -6.89 6.65 8.46
N GLN A 368 -7.74 5.90 7.77
CA GLN A 368 -7.77 5.79 6.32
C GLN A 368 -9.01 6.52 5.79
N LEU A 369 -8.79 7.59 5.03
CA LEU A 369 -9.87 8.39 4.44
C LEU A 369 -10.22 7.87 3.06
N SER A 370 -11.51 7.65 2.81
CA SER A 370 -12.03 7.07 1.58
C SER A 370 -13.01 8.02 0.89
N ALA A 371 -13.08 7.96 -0.44
CA ALA A 371 -14.14 8.60 -1.21
C ALA A 371 -15.55 8.10 -0.86
N ALA A 372 -15.66 6.90 -0.28
CA ALA A 372 -16.92 6.35 0.21
C ALA A 372 -17.41 6.98 1.51
N HIS A 373 -16.55 7.69 2.26
CA HIS A 373 -17.00 8.42 3.45
C HIS A 373 -17.84 9.62 3.05
N LYS A 374 -19.04 9.72 3.65
CA LYS A 374 -19.90 10.91 3.56
C LYS A 374 -19.50 11.91 4.64
N ARG A 375 -19.91 13.16 4.49
CA ARG A 375 -19.66 14.22 5.48
C ARG A 375 -20.14 13.82 6.90
N GLU A 376 -21.32 13.25 7.00
CA GLU A 376 -21.89 12.75 8.25
C GLU A 376 -21.04 11.65 8.93
N HIS A 377 -20.36 10.80 8.14
CA HIS A 377 -19.44 9.79 8.67
C HIS A 377 -18.20 10.45 9.29
N LEU A 378 -17.65 11.47 8.63
CA LEU A 378 -16.50 12.22 9.12
C LEU A 378 -16.86 12.98 10.41
N ASP A 379 -17.99 13.67 10.44
CA ASP A 379 -18.47 14.40 11.61
C ASP A 379 -18.65 13.49 12.81
N LYS A 380 -19.26 12.33 12.62
CA LYS A 380 -19.41 11.32 13.67
C LYS A 380 -18.06 10.80 14.17
N ALA A 381 -17.14 10.50 13.26
CA ALA A 381 -15.80 10.04 13.64
C ALA A 381 -15.03 11.12 14.40
N ILE A 382 -15.03 12.37 13.93
CA ILE A 382 -14.37 13.50 14.58
C ILE A 382 -14.94 13.71 16.01
N ALA A 383 -16.27 13.69 16.16
CA ALA A 383 -16.91 13.81 17.47
C ALA A 383 -16.49 12.68 18.42
N ALA A 384 -16.41 11.43 17.91
CA ALA A 384 -15.94 10.29 18.69
C ALA A 384 -14.45 10.43 19.08
N PHE A 385 -13.59 10.87 18.15
CA PHE A 385 -12.18 11.15 18.46
C PHE A 385 -12.03 12.21 19.55
N ILE A 386 -12.78 13.33 19.47
CA ILE A 386 -12.76 14.39 20.48
C ILE A 386 -13.22 13.85 21.83
N LYS A 387 -14.34 13.11 21.88
CA LYS A 387 -14.88 12.52 23.11
C LYS A 387 -13.86 11.57 23.76
N VAL A 388 -13.30 10.66 22.99
CA VAL A 388 -12.30 9.69 23.47
C VAL A 388 -10.99 10.38 23.83
N GLY A 389 -10.54 11.33 23.02
CA GLY A 389 -9.32 12.11 23.26
C GLY A 389 -9.35 12.87 24.58
N LYS A 390 -10.49 13.52 24.90
CA LYS A 390 -10.71 14.18 26.21
C LYS A 390 -10.76 13.17 27.34
N LYS A 391 -11.50 12.05 27.18
CA LYS A 391 -11.61 10.99 28.18
C LYS A 391 -10.25 10.43 28.57
N LEU A 392 -9.36 10.23 27.63
CA LEU A 392 -8.03 9.63 27.83
C LEU A 392 -6.91 10.67 28.02
N GLY A 393 -7.24 11.95 28.09
CA GLY A 393 -6.28 13.03 28.34
C GLY A 393 -5.30 13.27 27.17
N VAL A 394 -5.66 12.90 25.95
CA VAL A 394 -4.86 13.14 24.73
C VAL A 394 -5.00 14.59 24.28
N ILE A 395 -6.19 15.15 24.42
CA ILE A 395 -6.51 16.55 24.15
C ILE A 395 -7.23 17.18 25.35
N LYS A 396 -7.28 18.53 25.40
CA LYS A 396 -7.93 19.30 26.48
C LYS A 396 -9.45 19.42 26.30
#